data_1a69f8a61cb620e9967930e426632716
#
_entry.id   1a69f8a61cb620e9967930e426632716
#
_cell.length_a   1.000
_cell.length_b   1.000
_cell.length_c   1.000
_cell.angle_alpha   90.00
_cell.angle_beta   90.00
_cell.angle_gamma   90.00
#
_symmetry.space_group_name_H-M   'P 1'
#
loop_
_entity.id
_entity.type
_entity.pdbx_description
1 polymer ?
#
loop_
_entity_poly.entity_id
_entity_poly.type
_entity_poly.pdbx_seq_one_letter_code
_entity_poly.pdbx_strand_id
1 'polypeptide(L)'
;DEAKLPQHMYAMLAATAGVTSVSVAGDTVNALPVMVPSSKSVFGEAHYSFTLAPTLGFDHAEATGAALPANYELAAWAPDALLGPAWPAIYAALGSAIHNDYPVIEGLLNAVHLDHSITLEYTPEQMRERGITTIDVTSHVAAVDESSSGRIVTVALDLNANGEHAGSTQERFAIRGRATGNRAPSEAAPFGGTKVEVVDTPRSVLRRVSVKAPDDMTPFAIVSGDYNPIHTSYAAAKVAGMDAPLVHGMWLSATAQHAAEAVVAGQGGAQIAGWTYYMYGTVDLNDE
;
A
#
# COMPACT_ATOMS: atom_id res chain seq x y z
N ASP A 1 -21.93 19.57 9.36
CA ASP A 1 -22.22 19.93 7.97
C ASP A 1 -21.92 18.72 7.07
N GLU A 2 -22.90 17.82 6.85
CA GLU A 2 -22.72 16.59 6.08
C GLU A 2 -22.18 16.83 4.66
N ALA A 3 -22.51 17.99 4.07
CA ALA A 3 -22.04 18.35 2.73
C ALA A 3 -20.51 18.58 2.63
N LYS A 4 -19.84 18.80 3.75
CA LYS A 4 -18.36 19.01 3.79
C LYS A 4 -17.58 17.76 4.19
N LEU A 5 -18.25 16.70 4.63
CA LEU A 5 -17.59 15.49 5.08
C LEU A 5 -16.67 14.86 4.02
N PRO A 6 -17.06 14.72 2.75
CA PRO A 6 -16.18 14.20 1.72
C PRO A 6 -14.90 15.01 1.55
N GLN A 7 -14.97 16.33 1.61
CA GLN A 7 -13.79 17.21 1.46
C GLN A 7 -12.79 17.03 2.61
N HIS A 8 -13.29 16.90 3.85
CA HIS A 8 -12.44 16.64 5.01
C HIS A 8 -11.78 15.27 4.93
N MET A 9 -12.51 14.26 4.48
CA MET A 9 -11.98 12.91 4.28
C MET A 9 -10.92 12.88 3.17
N TYR A 10 -11.12 13.62 2.09
CA TYR A 10 -10.11 13.79 1.04
C TYR A 10 -8.85 14.49 1.54
N ALA A 11 -8.98 15.53 2.35
CA ALA A 11 -7.84 16.18 2.96
C ALA A 11 -7.06 15.25 3.88
N MET A 12 -7.76 14.39 4.63
CA MET A 12 -7.14 13.37 5.47
C MET A 12 -6.41 12.32 4.62
N LEU A 13 -7.00 11.84 3.53
CA LEU A 13 -6.31 10.94 2.59
C LEU A 13 -5.05 11.56 2.01
N ALA A 14 -5.12 12.82 1.57
CA ALA A 14 -3.97 13.53 1.04
C ALA A 14 -2.85 13.63 2.09
N ALA A 15 -3.20 13.97 3.33
CA ALA A 15 -2.23 14.02 4.43
C ALA A 15 -1.62 12.63 4.71
N THR A 16 -2.44 11.58 4.67
CA THR A 16 -1.97 10.18 4.86
C THR A 16 -1.01 9.75 3.74
N ALA A 17 -1.19 10.24 2.53
CA ALA A 17 -0.29 10.01 1.40
C ALA A 17 0.94 10.95 1.37
N GLY A 18 1.15 11.74 2.42
CA GLY A 18 2.27 12.68 2.51
C GLY A 18 2.17 13.89 1.55
N VAL A 19 1.01 14.12 0.91
CA VAL A 19 0.80 15.29 0.06
C VAL A 19 0.07 16.39 0.82
N THR A 20 0.52 17.61 0.65
CA THR A 20 0.01 18.75 1.41
C THR A 20 -1.34 19.19 0.85
N SER A 21 -2.36 19.24 1.70
CA SER A 21 -3.59 19.93 1.39
C SER A 21 -3.37 21.41 1.62
N VAL A 22 -3.60 22.23 0.61
CA VAL A 22 -3.50 23.68 0.72
C VAL A 22 -4.90 24.24 0.92
N SER A 23 -5.10 25.01 1.99
CA SER A 23 -6.32 25.79 2.15
C SER A 23 -6.18 27.08 1.34
N VAL A 24 -7.01 27.23 0.33
CA VAL A 24 -7.09 28.46 -0.49
C VAL A 24 -8.46 29.09 -0.26
N ALA A 25 -8.48 30.32 0.29
CA ALA A 25 -9.70 31.07 0.57
C ALA A 25 -10.72 30.30 1.44
N GLY A 26 -10.25 29.45 2.35
CA GLY A 26 -11.10 28.63 3.22
C GLY A 26 -11.55 27.30 2.64
N ASP A 27 -11.23 27.03 1.39
CA ASP A 27 -11.43 25.73 0.75
C ASP A 27 -10.14 24.90 0.82
N THR A 28 -10.27 23.64 1.14
CA THR A 28 -9.15 22.70 1.10
C THR A 28 -8.96 22.21 -0.33
N VAL A 29 -7.86 22.60 -0.95
CA VAL A 29 -7.47 22.09 -2.27
C VAL A 29 -6.82 20.72 -2.07
N ASN A 30 -7.40 19.72 -2.67
CA ASN A 30 -6.88 18.36 -2.63
C ASN A 30 -5.62 18.25 -3.50
N ALA A 31 -4.52 17.81 -2.89
CA ALA A 31 -3.25 17.59 -3.59
C ALA A 31 -3.12 16.17 -4.18
N LEU A 32 -4.10 15.29 -3.97
CA LEU A 32 -4.12 13.98 -4.65
C LEU A 32 -4.29 14.16 -6.17
N PRO A 33 -3.76 13.23 -6.98
CA PRO A 33 -4.00 13.22 -8.41
C PRO A 33 -5.48 13.29 -8.75
N VAL A 34 -5.81 14.05 -9.77
CA VAL A 34 -7.20 14.19 -10.24
C VAL A 34 -7.61 12.95 -11.02
N MET A 35 -8.80 12.42 -10.73
CA MET A 35 -9.38 11.32 -11.50
C MET A 35 -9.87 11.81 -12.85
N VAL A 36 -9.46 11.12 -13.91
CA VAL A 36 -9.91 11.38 -15.29
C VAL A 36 -10.73 10.21 -15.83
N PRO A 37 -11.62 10.39 -16.82
CA PRO A 37 -12.38 9.31 -17.39
C PRO A 37 -11.50 8.17 -17.91
N SER A 38 -11.90 6.93 -17.66
CA SER A 38 -11.18 5.73 -18.07
C SER A 38 -12.12 4.64 -18.55
N SER A 39 -11.66 3.82 -19.49
CA SER A 39 -12.34 2.58 -19.87
C SER A 39 -12.09 1.42 -18.91
N LYS A 40 -11.10 1.54 -18.00
CA LYS A 40 -10.74 0.51 -17.02
C LYS A 40 -11.63 0.53 -15.78
N SER A 41 -12.20 1.68 -15.46
CA SER A 41 -13.02 1.86 -14.27
C SER A 41 -14.08 2.93 -14.46
N VAL A 42 -15.29 2.66 -13.96
CA VAL A 42 -16.39 3.64 -13.94
C VAL A 42 -16.08 4.86 -13.06
N PHE A 43 -15.12 4.72 -12.15
CA PHE A 43 -14.67 5.80 -11.26
C PHE A 43 -13.54 6.63 -11.88
N GLY A 44 -13.09 6.28 -13.09
CA GLY A 44 -11.94 6.92 -13.74
C GLY A 44 -10.60 6.30 -13.35
N GLU A 45 -9.54 7.00 -13.71
CA GLU A 45 -8.16 6.66 -13.37
C GLU A 45 -7.38 7.90 -12.95
N ALA A 46 -6.37 7.72 -12.12
CA ALA A 46 -5.43 8.77 -11.72
C ALA A 46 -4.09 8.55 -12.41
N HIS A 47 -3.48 9.65 -12.86
CA HIS A 47 -2.12 9.67 -13.38
C HIS A 47 -1.20 10.37 -12.39
N TYR A 48 -0.10 9.76 -12.09
CA TYR A 48 0.88 10.28 -11.16
C TYR A 48 2.29 9.88 -11.58
N SER A 49 3.27 10.74 -11.33
CA SER A 49 4.67 10.42 -11.61
C SER A 49 5.50 10.69 -10.37
N PHE A 50 6.44 9.81 -10.09
CA PHE A 50 7.40 10.05 -9.03
C PHE A 50 8.83 9.76 -9.48
N THR A 51 9.77 10.46 -8.87
CA THR A 51 11.20 10.25 -9.12
C THR A 51 11.73 9.16 -8.18
N LEU A 52 12.46 8.21 -8.74
CA LEU A 52 13.20 7.23 -7.97
C LEU A 52 14.39 7.91 -7.30
N ALA A 53 14.30 8.12 -5.99
CA ALA A 53 15.42 8.65 -5.23
C ALA A 53 16.61 7.68 -5.30
N PRO A 54 17.83 8.16 -5.52
CA PRO A 54 19.03 7.29 -5.56
C PRO A 54 19.22 6.47 -4.27
N THR A 55 18.72 6.98 -3.14
CA THR A 55 18.80 6.36 -1.82
C THR A 55 17.60 5.44 -1.50
N LEU A 56 16.58 5.36 -2.36
CA LEU A 56 15.33 4.65 -2.07
C LEU A 56 15.55 3.23 -1.52
N GLY A 57 16.44 2.47 -2.16
CA GLY A 57 16.73 1.10 -1.72
C GLY A 57 17.38 1.05 -0.35
N PHE A 58 18.32 1.94 -0.08
CA PHE A 58 19.01 2.01 1.20
C PHE A 58 18.07 2.45 2.32
N ASP A 59 17.34 3.54 2.11
CA ASP A 59 16.42 4.10 3.09
C ASP A 59 15.30 3.11 3.43
N HIS A 60 14.77 2.42 2.41
CA HIS A 60 13.76 1.38 2.60
C HIS A 60 14.31 0.17 3.36
N ALA A 61 15.51 -0.30 3.01
CA ALA A 61 16.16 -1.42 3.68
C ALA A 61 16.50 -1.07 5.15
N GLU A 62 16.97 0.15 5.43
CA GLU A 62 17.23 0.62 6.79
C GLU A 62 15.95 0.65 7.63
N ALA A 63 14.87 1.23 7.09
CA ALA A 63 13.59 1.34 7.80
C ALA A 63 12.91 -0.02 8.05
N THR A 64 13.27 -1.05 7.28
CA THR A 64 12.68 -2.40 7.38
C THR A 64 13.64 -3.43 7.99
N GLY A 65 14.76 -2.97 8.58
CA GLY A 65 15.67 -3.82 9.34
C GLY A 65 16.51 -4.79 8.51
N ALA A 66 16.69 -4.51 7.23
CA ALA A 66 17.56 -5.30 6.37
C ALA A 66 19.04 -5.07 6.65
N ALA A 67 19.89 -6.00 6.23
CA ALA A 67 21.33 -5.80 6.24
C ALA A 67 21.72 -4.74 5.19
N LEU A 68 22.39 -3.67 5.63
CA LEU A 68 22.79 -2.58 4.77
C LEU A 68 24.16 -2.83 4.14
N PRO A 69 24.35 -2.56 2.84
CA PRO A 69 25.68 -2.51 2.23
C PRO A 69 26.45 -1.28 2.70
N ALA A 70 27.79 -1.33 2.58
CA ALA A 70 28.64 -0.19 2.93
C ALA A 70 28.44 1.05 2.03
N ASN A 71 27.92 0.85 0.84
CA ASN A 71 27.59 1.90 -0.13
C ASN A 71 26.09 1.85 -0.44
N TYR A 72 25.35 2.93 -0.18
CA TYR A 72 23.93 3.04 -0.44
C TYR A 72 23.55 2.86 -1.92
N GLU A 73 24.41 3.24 -2.85
CA GLU A 73 24.18 3.07 -4.29
C GLU A 73 24.12 1.59 -4.72
N LEU A 74 24.67 0.70 -3.88
CA LEU A 74 24.67 -0.73 -4.13
C LEU A 74 23.51 -1.45 -3.43
N ALA A 75 22.71 -0.73 -2.63
CA ALA A 75 21.56 -1.34 -1.99
C ALA A 75 20.53 -1.77 -3.07
N ALA A 76 20.33 -3.06 -3.19
CA ALA A 76 19.18 -3.59 -3.90
C ALA A 76 17.92 -3.22 -3.11
N TRP A 77 16.91 -2.70 -3.78
CA TRP A 77 15.63 -2.40 -3.16
C TRP A 77 14.62 -3.50 -3.46
N ALA A 78 13.90 -3.89 -2.43
CA ALA A 78 12.79 -4.82 -2.57
C ALA A 78 11.70 -4.21 -3.47
N PRO A 79 10.92 -5.00 -4.21
CA PRO A 79 9.81 -4.50 -5.01
C PRO A 79 8.86 -3.57 -4.26
N ASP A 80 8.60 -3.83 -2.98
CA ASP A 80 7.72 -3.00 -2.13
C ASP A 80 8.22 -1.56 -1.95
N ALA A 81 9.49 -1.29 -2.17
CA ALA A 81 10.01 0.08 -2.12
C ALA A 81 9.36 1.02 -3.15
N LEU A 82 8.84 0.47 -4.26
CA LEU A 82 8.12 1.25 -5.27
C LEU A 82 6.70 1.64 -4.85
N LEU A 83 6.12 0.92 -3.89
CA LEU A 83 4.75 1.19 -3.48
C LEU A 83 4.62 2.50 -2.70
N GLY A 84 5.59 2.78 -1.84
CA GLY A 84 5.60 3.99 -1.02
C GLY A 84 5.36 5.26 -1.84
N PRO A 85 6.20 5.57 -2.83
CA PRO A 85 6.02 6.74 -3.68
C PRO A 85 4.71 6.75 -4.48
N ALA A 86 4.06 5.60 -4.68
CA ALA A 86 2.81 5.48 -5.44
C ALA A 86 1.54 5.75 -4.59
N TRP A 87 1.63 5.89 -3.26
CA TRP A 87 0.48 6.11 -2.40
C TRP A 87 -0.46 7.24 -2.84
N PRO A 88 0.01 8.39 -3.36
CA PRO A 88 -0.91 9.43 -3.85
C PRO A 88 -1.86 8.94 -4.93
N ALA A 89 -1.39 8.11 -5.85
CA ALA A 89 -2.23 7.52 -6.89
C ALA A 89 -3.19 6.46 -6.34
N ILE A 90 -2.75 5.63 -5.40
CA ILE A 90 -3.58 4.63 -4.73
C ILE A 90 -4.74 5.31 -3.99
N TYR A 91 -4.44 6.32 -3.22
CA TYR A 91 -5.47 7.02 -2.44
C TYR A 91 -6.40 7.87 -3.29
N ALA A 92 -5.94 8.42 -4.42
CA ALA A 92 -6.82 9.07 -5.37
C ALA A 92 -7.87 8.09 -5.91
N ALA A 93 -7.43 6.90 -6.35
CA ALA A 93 -8.33 5.86 -6.82
C ALA A 93 -9.25 5.36 -5.70
N LEU A 94 -8.71 5.00 -4.52
CA LEU A 94 -9.48 4.55 -3.37
C LEU A 94 -10.57 5.55 -2.98
N GLY A 95 -10.21 6.84 -2.93
CA GLY A 95 -11.14 7.91 -2.55
C GLY A 95 -12.22 8.19 -3.59
N SER A 96 -12.06 7.75 -4.83
CA SER A 96 -13.05 7.92 -5.90
C SER A 96 -14.15 6.86 -5.88
N ALA A 97 -13.94 5.75 -5.17
CA ALA A 97 -14.86 4.63 -5.18
C ALA A 97 -16.21 4.99 -4.53
N ILE A 98 -17.28 4.55 -5.17
CA ILE A 98 -18.66 4.67 -4.68
C ILE A 98 -19.25 3.27 -4.63
N HIS A 99 -19.93 2.95 -3.56
CA HIS A 99 -20.66 1.68 -3.41
C HIS A 99 -22.07 1.92 -2.91
N ASN A 100 -23.07 1.43 -3.65
CA ASN A 100 -24.49 1.62 -3.34
C ASN A 100 -24.86 3.10 -3.08
N ASP A 101 -24.40 4.01 -3.93
CA ASP A 101 -24.58 5.46 -3.88
C ASP A 101 -23.89 6.16 -2.71
N TYR A 102 -23.02 5.46 -1.96
CA TYR A 102 -22.23 6.05 -0.88
C TYR A 102 -20.74 6.10 -1.24
N PRO A 103 -20.07 7.24 -1.04
CA PRO A 103 -18.63 7.34 -1.18
C PRO A 103 -17.93 6.39 -0.19
N VAL A 104 -17.02 5.58 -0.70
CA VAL A 104 -16.21 4.68 0.14
C VAL A 104 -15.37 5.46 1.14
N ILE A 105 -14.94 6.65 0.76
CA ILE A 105 -14.13 7.55 1.58
C ILE A 105 -14.74 7.86 2.95
N GLU A 106 -16.05 7.80 3.12
CA GLU A 106 -16.70 8.05 4.40
C GLU A 106 -16.34 7.02 5.49
N GLY A 107 -15.85 5.84 5.11
CA GLY A 107 -15.46 4.77 6.03
C GLY A 107 -13.95 4.65 6.26
N LEU A 108 -13.15 5.57 5.78
CA LEU A 108 -11.68 5.44 5.77
C LEU A 108 -11.02 5.32 7.14
N LEU A 109 -11.60 5.90 8.19
CA LEU A 109 -11.11 5.73 9.56
C LEU A 109 -11.10 4.26 10.02
N ASN A 110 -11.89 3.42 9.34
CA ASN A 110 -12.00 1.99 9.61
C ASN A 110 -11.39 1.14 8.48
N ALA A 111 -10.60 1.75 7.61
CA ALA A 111 -9.92 1.05 6.54
C ALA A 111 -8.74 0.25 7.07
N VAL A 112 -8.60 -0.97 6.58
CA VAL A 112 -7.43 -1.82 6.80
C VAL A 112 -6.94 -2.37 5.47
N HIS A 113 -5.63 -2.44 5.30
CA HIS A 113 -5.00 -3.07 4.16
C HIS A 113 -5.07 -4.59 4.33
N LEU A 114 -5.60 -5.30 3.34
CA LEU A 114 -5.81 -6.76 3.40
C LEU A 114 -4.67 -7.53 2.76
N ASP A 115 -4.30 -7.13 1.59
CA ASP A 115 -3.25 -7.75 0.82
C ASP A 115 -2.73 -6.82 -0.26
N HIS A 116 -1.58 -7.20 -0.75
CA HIS A 116 -0.80 -6.48 -1.72
C HIS A 116 -0.12 -7.48 -2.67
N SER A 117 -0.08 -7.15 -3.94
CA SER A 117 0.73 -7.88 -4.91
C SER A 117 1.44 -6.91 -5.85
N ILE A 118 2.69 -7.23 -6.17
CA ILE A 118 3.49 -6.48 -7.14
C ILE A 118 4.20 -7.45 -8.07
N THR A 119 4.24 -7.10 -9.36
CA THR A 119 5.01 -7.80 -10.38
C THR A 119 5.80 -6.77 -11.17
N LEU A 120 7.10 -7.00 -11.35
CA LEU A 120 8.01 -6.12 -12.07
C LEU A 120 8.51 -6.80 -13.34
N GLU A 121 8.53 -6.09 -14.44
CA GLU A 121 9.17 -6.50 -15.70
C GLU A 121 10.69 -6.35 -15.64
N TYR A 122 11.16 -5.40 -14.84
CA TYR A 122 12.57 -5.14 -14.60
C TYR A 122 12.84 -5.27 -13.12
N THR A 123 13.90 -5.99 -12.77
CA THR A 123 14.38 -5.97 -11.39
C THR A 123 14.89 -4.56 -11.02
N PRO A 124 14.95 -4.23 -9.73
CA PRO A 124 15.50 -2.94 -9.30
C PRO A 124 16.89 -2.66 -9.86
N GLU A 125 17.75 -3.67 -9.97
CA GLU A 125 19.06 -3.54 -10.58
C GLU A 125 18.98 -3.20 -12.07
N GLN A 126 18.13 -3.88 -12.81
CA GLN A 126 17.88 -3.60 -14.23
C GLN A 126 17.31 -2.19 -14.46
N MET A 127 16.43 -1.72 -13.56
CA MET A 127 15.92 -0.33 -13.63
C MET A 127 17.07 0.68 -13.49
N ARG A 128 17.98 0.45 -12.53
CA ARG A 128 19.16 1.29 -12.34
C ARG A 128 20.10 1.25 -13.55
N GLU A 129 20.40 0.07 -14.09
CA GLU A 129 21.26 -0.11 -15.26
C GLU A 129 20.68 0.57 -16.52
N ARG A 130 19.36 0.58 -16.66
CA ARG A 130 18.64 1.27 -17.72
C ARG A 130 18.53 2.78 -17.51
N GLY A 131 19.02 3.31 -16.40
CA GLY A 131 18.93 4.73 -16.07
C GLY A 131 17.50 5.20 -15.84
N ILE A 132 16.62 4.33 -15.36
CA ILE A 132 15.23 4.68 -15.04
C ILE A 132 15.25 5.52 -13.77
N THR A 133 14.84 6.77 -13.88
CA THR A 133 14.81 7.74 -12.77
C THR A 133 13.40 8.20 -12.41
N THR A 134 12.41 7.85 -13.24
CA THR A 134 11.01 8.25 -13.03
C THR A 134 10.09 7.08 -13.35
N ILE A 135 9.08 6.91 -12.53
CA ILE A 135 7.99 5.96 -12.75
C ILE A 135 6.70 6.75 -12.94
N ASP A 136 6.02 6.47 -14.04
CA ASP A 136 4.68 6.96 -14.31
C ASP A 136 3.67 5.91 -13.86
N VAL A 137 2.73 6.31 -13.02
CA VAL A 137 1.71 5.46 -12.42
C VAL A 137 0.35 5.81 -12.97
N THR A 138 -0.38 4.79 -13.41
CA THR A 138 -1.82 4.88 -13.67
C THR A 138 -2.55 3.99 -12.69
N SER A 139 -3.42 4.55 -11.86
CA SER A 139 -4.19 3.81 -10.87
C SER A 139 -5.69 3.92 -11.11
N HIS A 140 -6.42 2.85 -10.82
CA HIS A 140 -7.88 2.82 -10.92
C HIS A 140 -8.48 1.82 -9.93
N VAL A 141 -9.76 1.99 -9.63
CA VAL A 141 -10.53 0.99 -8.88
C VAL A 141 -10.88 -0.15 -9.82
N ALA A 142 -10.34 -1.33 -9.58
CA ALA A 142 -10.60 -2.52 -10.37
C ALA A 142 -11.87 -3.25 -9.92
N ALA A 143 -12.18 -3.21 -8.63
CA ALA A 143 -13.39 -3.83 -8.07
C ALA A 143 -13.80 -3.17 -6.75
N VAL A 144 -15.10 -3.21 -6.47
CA VAL A 144 -15.66 -2.91 -5.16
C VAL A 144 -16.63 -4.04 -4.81
N ASP A 145 -16.30 -4.80 -3.78
CA ASP A 145 -17.04 -5.95 -3.31
C ASP A 145 -17.60 -5.72 -1.91
N GLU A 146 -18.65 -6.42 -1.54
CA GLU A 146 -19.15 -6.47 -0.17
C GLU A 146 -18.75 -7.78 0.50
N SER A 147 -18.38 -7.68 1.77
CA SER A 147 -18.13 -8.83 2.63
C SER A 147 -18.92 -8.71 3.93
N SER A 148 -18.95 -9.79 4.71
CA SER A 148 -19.55 -9.78 6.06
C SER A 148 -18.93 -8.73 7.01
N SER A 149 -17.77 -8.21 6.69
CA SER A 149 -17.01 -7.28 7.53
C SER A 149 -16.85 -5.89 6.94
N GLY A 150 -17.41 -5.63 5.76
CA GLY A 150 -17.35 -4.33 5.12
C GLY A 150 -17.16 -4.43 3.61
N ARG A 151 -16.90 -3.28 3.01
CA ARG A 151 -16.62 -3.16 1.58
C ARG A 151 -15.15 -3.47 1.33
N ILE A 152 -14.88 -4.24 0.29
CA ILE A 152 -13.51 -4.49 -0.17
C ILE A 152 -13.30 -3.71 -1.46
N VAL A 153 -12.32 -2.82 -1.45
CA VAL A 153 -11.93 -2.05 -2.62
C VAL A 153 -10.59 -2.57 -3.12
N THR A 154 -10.56 -2.93 -4.39
CA THR A 154 -9.36 -3.32 -5.10
C THR A 154 -8.89 -2.17 -5.97
N VAL A 155 -7.69 -1.67 -5.71
CA VAL A 155 -7.00 -0.66 -6.50
C VAL A 155 -5.91 -1.33 -7.30
N ALA A 156 -5.92 -1.15 -8.62
CA ALA A 156 -4.89 -1.65 -9.52
C ALA A 156 -4.05 -0.50 -10.05
N LEU A 157 -2.75 -0.73 -10.17
CA LEU A 157 -1.79 0.22 -10.71
C LEU A 157 -0.99 -0.42 -11.85
N ASP A 158 -0.80 0.37 -12.91
CA ASP A 158 0.22 0.10 -13.93
C ASP A 158 1.40 1.04 -13.68
N LEU A 159 2.59 0.48 -13.62
CA LEU A 159 3.85 1.19 -13.49
C LEU A 159 4.53 1.25 -14.85
N ASN A 160 4.88 2.42 -15.32
CA ASN A 160 5.56 2.62 -16.58
C ASN A 160 6.87 3.39 -16.36
N ALA A 161 7.88 3.06 -17.16
CA ALA A 161 9.16 3.72 -17.15
C ALA A 161 9.57 4.03 -18.58
N ASN A 162 9.93 5.27 -18.88
CA ASN A 162 10.31 5.70 -20.24
C ASN A 162 9.25 5.35 -21.32
N GLY A 163 7.97 5.31 -20.94
CA GLY A 163 6.86 4.95 -21.83
C GLY A 163 6.65 3.45 -22.07
N GLU A 164 7.42 2.59 -21.41
CA GLU A 164 7.27 1.13 -21.45
C GLU A 164 6.69 0.61 -20.13
N HIS A 165 5.94 -0.49 -20.19
CA HIS A 165 5.44 -1.17 -19.00
C HIS A 165 6.60 -1.69 -18.16
N ALA A 166 6.62 -1.31 -16.90
CA ALA A 166 7.68 -1.66 -15.96
C ALA A 166 7.19 -2.59 -14.83
N GLY A 167 5.88 -2.67 -14.65
CA GLY A 167 5.27 -3.54 -13.65
C GLY A 167 3.84 -3.17 -13.34
N SER A 168 3.24 -3.92 -12.43
CA SER A 168 1.89 -3.68 -11.94
C SER A 168 1.78 -4.00 -10.45
N THR A 169 0.86 -3.33 -9.77
CA THR A 169 0.50 -3.67 -8.39
C THR A 169 -1.00 -3.71 -8.21
N GLN A 170 -1.43 -4.46 -7.21
CA GLN A 170 -2.82 -4.53 -6.78
C GLN A 170 -2.88 -4.47 -5.25
N GLU A 171 -3.69 -3.55 -4.76
CA GLU A 171 -3.87 -3.28 -3.35
C GLU A 171 -5.33 -3.49 -2.97
N ARG A 172 -5.60 -4.28 -1.93
CA ARG A 172 -6.97 -4.47 -1.43
C ARG A 172 -7.13 -3.92 -0.03
N PHE A 173 -8.18 -3.13 0.13
CA PHE A 173 -8.55 -2.50 1.39
C PHE A 173 -9.92 -2.96 1.82
N ALA A 174 -10.08 -3.30 3.10
CA ALA A 174 -11.39 -3.47 3.70
C ALA A 174 -11.79 -2.21 4.44
N ILE A 175 -12.94 -1.65 4.07
CA ILE A 175 -13.54 -0.49 4.72
C ILE A 175 -14.62 -0.99 5.66
N ARG A 176 -14.30 -1.06 6.95
CA ARG A 176 -15.18 -1.58 7.99
C ARG A 176 -16.25 -0.56 8.37
N GLY A 177 -17.36 -1.04 8.91
CA GLY A 177 -18.25 -0.27 9.79
C GLY A 177 -19.33 0.56 9.15
N ARG A 178 -19.39 0.82 7.84
CA ARG A 178 -20.59 1.33 7.22
C ARG A 178 -21.19 0.29 6.28
N ALA A 179 -21.91 -0.65 6.89
CA ALA A 179 -22.91 -1.40 6.13
C ALA A 179 -24.01 -0.40 5.76
N THR A 180 -24.27 -0.24 4.50
CA THR A 180 -25.36 0.57 3.97
C THR A 180 -26.68 -0.08 4.35
N GLY A 181 -27.24 0.31 5.50
CA GLY A 181 -28.55 -0.13 5.95
C GLY A 181 -28.64 -1.66 6.16
N ASN A 182 -29.85 -2.14 6.40
CA ASN A 182 -30.20 -3.55 6.70
C ASN A 182 -29.93 -4.55 5.56
N ARG A 183 -28.89 -4.37 4.78
CA ARG A 183 -28.52 -5.34 3.74
C ARG A 183 -27.78 -6.50 4.37
N ALA A 184 -28.27 -7.70 4.12
CA ALA A 184 -27.52 -8.89 4.42
C ALA A 184 -26.15 -8.85 3.73
N PRO A 185 -25.09 -9.29 4.38
CA PRO A 185 -23.77 -9.39 3.76
C PRO A 185 -23.86 -10.16 2.46
N SER A 186 -23.21 -9.70 1.42
CA SER A 186 -23.07 -10.47 0.19
C SER A 186 -22.33 -11.78 0.50
N GLU A 187 -22.80 -12.90 -0.03
CA GLU A 187 -22.09 -14.18 0.07
C GLU A 187 -20.78 -14.20 -0.75
N ALA A 188 -20.54 -13.14 -1.53
CA ALA A 188 -19.57 -13.16 -2.61
C ALA A 188 -18.10 -13.05 -2.20
N ALA A 189 -17.76 -12.42 -1.06
CA ALA A 189 -16.36 -12.32 -0.67
C ALA A 189 -16.16 -12.66 0.81
N PRO A 190 -15.39 -13.69 1.13
CA PRO A 190 -14.99 -13.93 2.51
C PRO A 190 -14.11 -12.76 2.98
N PHE A 191 -14.40 -12.27 4.17
CA PHE A 191 -13.56 -11.30 4.84
C PHE A 191 -12.16 -11.87 5.08
N GLY A 192 -11.17 -11.02 4.96
CA GLY A 192 -9.81 -11.37 5.30
C GLY A 192 -9.12 -12.19 4.21
N GLY A 193 -8.91 -11.56 3.11
CA GLY A 193 -8.03 -12.08 2.10
C GLY A 193 -8.70 -13.04 1.13
N THR A 194 -7.98 -13.31 0.13
CA THR A 194 -8.22 -14.38 -0.82
C THR A 194 -8.21 -15.69 -0.04
N LYS A 195 -9.27 -16.47 -0.16
CA LYS A 195 -9.09 -17.93 -0.02
C LYS A 195 -8.17 -18.34 -1.17
N VAL A 196 -6.89 -18.23 -0.94
CA VAL A 196 -5.95 -18.96 -1.78
C VAL A 196 -6.26 -20.42 -1.51
N GLU A 197 -6.70 -21.14 -2.52
CA GLU A 197 -6.69 -22.60 -2.48
C GLU A 197 -5.24 -22.97 -2.17
N VAL A 198 -4.99 -23.40 -0.94
CA VAL A 198 -3.68 -23.90 -0.55
C VAL A 198 -3.52 -25.23 -1.27
N VAL A 199 -3.00 -25.18 -2.48
CA VAL A 199 -2.54 -26.38 -3.16
C VAL A 199 -1.46 -26.98 -2.26
N ASP A 200 -1.70 -28.20 -1.81
CA ASP A 200 -0.75 -28.94 -0.96
C ASP A 200 0.50 -29.29 -1.78
N THR A 201 1.37 -28.28 -1.93
CA THR A 201 2.66 -28.46 -2.58
C THR A 201 3.67 -28.89 -1.53
N PRO A 202 4.52 -29.89 -1.80
CA PRO A 202 5.62 -30.25 -0.92
C PRO A 202 6.45 -29.02 -0.61
N ARG A 203 6.58 -28.70 0.69
CA ARG A 203 7.30 -27.51 1.17
C ARG A 203 8.46 -27.93 2.05
N SER A 204 9.61 -27.34 1.83
CA SER A 204 10.76 -27.44 2.73
C SER A 204 11.06 -26.08 3.34
N VAL A 205 11.46 -26.09 4.61
CA VAL A 205 11.89 -24.86 5.28
C VAL A 205 13.29 -24.51 4.80
N LEU A 206 13.42 -23.40 4.07
CA LEU A 206 14.71 -22.88 3.62
C LEU A 206 15.36 -21.99 4.69
N ARG A 207 14.55 -21.19 5.41
CA ARG A 207 15.04 -20.29 6.43
C ARG A 207 13.93 -20.01 7.46
N ARG A 208 14.34 -19.76 8.70
CA ARG A 208 13.49 -19.22 9.77
C ARG A 208 14.11 -17.90 10.21
N VAL A 209 13.29 -16.89 10.36
CA VAL A 209 13.68 -15.55 10.80
C VAL A 209 12.73 -15.12 11.90
N SER A 210 13.26 -14.59 12.98
CA SER A 210 12.50 -13.88 14.00
C SER A 210 12.81 -12.41 13.87
N VAL A 211 11.77 -11.59 13.86
CA VAL A 211 11.89 -10.14 13.73
C VAL A 211 11.08 -9.53 14.85
N LYS A 212 11.69 -8.60 15.59
CA LYS A 212 10.99 -7.82 16.59
C LYS A 212 10.25 -6.67 15.91
N ALA A 213 9.00 -6.42 16.31
CA ALA A 213 8.26 -5.25 15.88
C ALA A 213 9.00 -3.96 16.31
N PRO A 214 9.02 -2.92 15.47
CA PRO A 214 9.70 -1.67 15.84
C PRO A 214 8.94 -0.95 16.97
N ASP A 215 9.68 -0.15 17.72
CA ASP A 215 9.12 0.68 18.79
C ASP A 215 8.41 1.93 18.24
N ASP A 216 8.76 2.33 16.99
CA ASP A 216 8.24 3.51 16.31
C ASP A 216 8.20 3.28 14.80
N MET A 217 7.05 3.54 14.19
CA MET A 217 6.85 3.42 12.75
C MET A 217 7.13 4.71 11.97
N THR A 218 7.52 5.80 12.63
CA THR A 218 7.81 7.07 11.96
C THR A 218 8.90 6.96 10.89
N PRO A 219 10.02 6.24 11.08
CA PRO A 219 11.02 6.07 10.03
C PRO A 219 10.44 5.39 8.78
N PHE A 220 9.61 4.37 8.98
CA PHE A 220 8.96 3.70 7.85
C PHE A 220 7.90 4.58 7.18
N ALA A 221 7.14 5.36 7.93
CA ALA A 221 6.17 6.31 7.38
C ALA A 221 6.85 7.32 6.44
N ILE A 222 8.03 7.81 6.80
CA ILE A 222 8.82 8.74 5.98
C ILE A 222 9.24 8.08 4.66
N VAL A 223 9.74 6.87 4.71
CA VAL A 223 10.25 6.16 3.52
C VAL A 223 9.13 5.62 2.65
N SER A 224 8.08 5.08 3.27
CA SER A 224 6.94 4.52 2.55
C SER A 224 5.96 5.55 2.02
N GLY A 225 6.02 6.80 2.52
CA GLY A 225 5.02 7.81 2.19
C GLY A 225 3.64 7.56 2.77
N ASP A 226 3.46 6.54 3.62
CA ASP A 226 2.21 6.30 4.33
C ASP A 226 2.25 6.87 5.75
N TYR A 227 1.65 8.03 5.90
CA TYR A 227 1.56 8.75 7.17
C TYR A 227 0.27 8.46 7.92
N ASN A 228 -0.36 7.32 7.71
CA ASN A 228 -1.56 6.96 8.44
C ASN A 228 -1.29 6.93 9.96
N PRO A 229 -1.93 7.81 10.74
CA PRO A 229 -1.57 8.00 12.14
C PRO A 229 -1.93 6.82 13.05
N ILE A 230 -2.66 5.82 12.56
CA ILE A 230 -2.89 4.57 13.31
C ILE A 230 -1.59 3.80 13.60
N HIS A 231 -0.53 4.08 12.86
CA HIS A 231 0.78 3.44 13.00
C HIS A 231 1.74 4.23 13.90
N THR A 232 1.46 5.53 14.13
CA THR A 232 2.40 6.42 14.82
C THR A 232 1.82 7.14 16.03
N SER A 233 0.51 7.03 16.28
CA SER A 233 -0.18 7.79 17.32
C SER A 233 -1.15 6.94 18.13
N TYR A 234 -0.92 6.84 19.45
CA TYR A 234 -1.85 6.18 20.37
C TYR A 234 -3.24 6.81 20.36
N ALA A 235 -3.33 8.13 20.24
CA ALA A 235 -4.62 8.82 20.16
C ALA A 235 -5.40 8.44 18.91
N ALA A 236 -4.73 8.38 17.77
CA ALA A 236 -5.35 7.98 16.51
C ALA A 236 -5.74 6.50 16.50
N ALA A 237 -4.88 5.63 17.02
CA ALA A 237 -5.18 4.21 17.17
C ALA A 237 -6.46 3.99 18.00
N LYS A 238 -6.59 4.68 19.14
CA LYS A 238 -7.81 4.63 19.98
C LYS A 238 -9.06 5.12 19.28
N VAL A 239 -8.96 6.20 18.48
CA VAL A 239 -10.09 6.69 17.68
C VAL A 239 -10.51 5.64 16.63
N ALA A 240 -9.56 4.90 16.09
CA ALA A 240 -9.81 3.78 15.17
C ALA A 240 -10.25 2.48 15.89
N GLY A 241 -10.41 2.50 17.21
CA GLY A 241 -10.87 1.34 18.01
C GLY A 241 -9.77 0.32 18.31
N MET A 242 -8.50 0.74 18.29
CA MET A 242 -7.32 -0.08 18.58
C MET A 242 -6.75 0.29 19.95
N ASP A 243 -6.15 -0.65 20.64
CA ASP A 243 -5.55 -0.42 21.96
C ASP A 243 -4.19 0.28 21.88
N ALA A 244 -3.43 0.01 20.81
CA ALA A 244 -2.12 0.57 20.54
C ALA A 244 -1.93 0.85 19.04
N PRO A 245 -0.92 1.65 18.66
CA PRO A 245 -0.52 1.77 17.27
C PRO A 245 -0.06 0.42 16.71
N LEU A 246 -0.37 0.19 15.45
CA LEU A 246 -0.05 -1.06 14.75
C LEU A 246 1.24 -0.96 13.96
N VAL A 247 1.95 -2.06 13.83
CA VAL A 247 2.98 -2.20 12.80
C VAL A 247 2.33 -2.07 11.43
N HIS A 248 2.96 -1.31 10.54
CA HIS A 248 2.46 -1.14 9.19
C HIS A 248 2.53 -2.46 8.42
N GLY A 249 1.42 -2.88 7.79
CA GLY A 249 1.37 -4.13 7.03
C GLY A 249 2.44 -4.24 5.95
N MET A 250 2.75 -3.12 5.26
CA MET A 250 3.82 -3.06 4.26
C MET A 250 5.23 -3.14 4.86
N TRP A 251 5.43 -2.77 6.12
CA TRP A 251 6.68 -3.02 6.83
C TRP A 251 6.91 -4.52 7.02
N LEU A 252 5.87 -5.26 7.41
CA LEU A 252 5.92 -6.71 7.55
C LEU A 252 6.19 -7.40 6.20
N SER A 253 5.53 -6.92 5.14
CA SER A 253 5.76 -7.39 3.77
C SER A 253 7.21 -7.18 3.34
N ALA A 254 7.73 -5.98 3.49
CA ALA A 254 9.12 -5.64 3.12
C ALA A 254 10.15 -6.45 3.92
N THR A 255 9.94 -6.62 5.23
CA THR A 255 10.80 -7.46 6.08
C THR A 255 10.81 -8.92 5.61
N ALA A 256 9.65 -9.45 5.20
CA ALA A 256 9.54 -10.78 4.62
C ALA A 256 10.25 -10.87 3.26
N GLN A 257 10.17 -9.84 2.41
CA GLN A 257 10.92 -9.77 1.14
C GLN A 257 12.42 -9.83 1.38
N HIS A 258 12.97 -9.07 2.32
CA HIS A 258 14.40 -9.12 2.65
C HIS A 258 14.84 -10.50 3.12
N ALA A 259 14.01 -11.17 3.91
CA ALA A 259 14.30 -12.55 4.33
C ALA A 259 14.30 -13.53 3.15
N ALA A 260 13.39 -13.36 2.19
CA ALA A 260 13.32 -14.16 0.97
C ALA A 260 14.49 -13.85 0.04
N GLU A 261 14.84 -12.60 -0.18
CA GLU A 261 15.99 -12.18 -1.01
C GLU A 261 17.30 -12.77 -0.50
N ALA A 262 17.51 -12.81 0.81
CA ALA A 262 18.69 -13.42 1.40
C ALA A 262 18.82 -14.93 1.09
N VAL A 263 17.70 -15.62 0.83
CA VAL A 263 17.70 -17.02 0.36
C VAL A 263 17.98 -17.09 -1.14
N VAL A 264 17.31 -16.23 -1.91
CA VAL A 264 17.37 -16.21 -3.39
C VAL A 264 18.75 -15.77 -3.88
N ALA A 265 19.36 -14.76 -3.25
CA ALA A 265 20.71 -14.26 -3.61
C ALA A 265 21.77 -15.37 -3.50
N GLY A 266 21.62 -16.34 -2.59
CA GLY A 266 22.47 -17.52 -2.49
C GLY A 266 22.32 -18.50 -3.68
N GLN A 267 21.35 -18.28 -4.58
CA GLN A 267 21.02 -19.13 -5.72
C GLN A 267 21.42 -18.50 -7.06
N GLY A 268 22.62 -17.91 -7.14
CA GLY A 268 23.15 -17.40 -8.40
C GLY A 268 22.74 -15.97 -8.75
N GLY A 269 22.44 -15.14 -7.74
CA GLY A 269 22.12 -13.71 -7.94
C GLY A 269 20.70 -13.44 -8.45
N ALA A 270 19.80 -14.38 -8.27
CA ALA A 270 18.38 -14.18 -8.58
C ALA A 270 17.78 -13.08 -7.70
N GLN A 271 16.80 -12.35 -8.23
CA GLN A 271 16.09 -11.27 -7.55
C GLN A 271 14.57 -11.54 -7.57
N ILE A 272 13.84 -10.96 -6.62
CA ILE A 272 12.39 -11.04 -6.59
C ILE A 272 11.82 -10.11 -7.65
N ALA A 273 11.09 -10.67 -8.61
CA ALA A 273 10.36 -9.92 -9.63
C ALA A 273 8.85 -9.89 -9.38
N GLY A 274 8.33 -10.79 -8.55
CA GLY A 274 6.94 -10.84 -8.16
C GLY A 274 6.78 -11.21 -6.70
N TRP A 275 5.83 -10.57 -6.03
CA TRP A 275 5.56 -10.75 -4.61
C TRP A 275 4.07 -10.60 -4.33
N THR A 276 3.56 -11.43 -3.44
CA THR A 276 2.21 -11.27 -2.90
C THR A 276 2.25 -11.48 -1.39
N TYR A 277 1.65 -10.57 -0.67
CA TYR A 277 1.61 -10.60 0.80
C TYR A 277 0.18 -10.45 1.30
N TYR A 278 -0.23 -11.34 2.21
CA TYR A 278 -1.56 -11.36 2.82
C TYR A 278 -1.47 -11.00 4.30
N MET A 279 -2.27 -10.04 4.75
CA MET A 279 -2.33 -9.55 6.12
C MET A 279 -3.50 -10.18 6.85
N TYR A 280 -3.25 -11.28 7.57
CA TYR A 280 -4.30 -12.03 8.27
C TYR A 280 -4.58 -11.52 9.68
N GLY A 281 -3.73 -10.70 10.23
CA GLY A 281 -3.85 -10.17 11.57
C GLY A 281 -3.06 -8.88 11.75
N THR A 282 -3.25 -8.26 12.90
CA THR A 282 -2.51 -7.07 13.32
C THR A 282 -1.34 -7.47 14.21
N VAL A 283 -0.29 -6.68 14.17
CA VAL A 283 0.86 -6.77 15.07
C VAL A 283 0.99 -5.41 15.77
N ASP A 284 1.00 -5.42 17.09
CA ASP A 284 1.20 -4.20 17.86
C ASP A 284 2.68 -3.81 17.88
N LEU A 285 2.97 -2.53 18.11
CA LEU A 285 4.36 -2.08 18.29
C LEU A 285 4.97 -2.79 19.50
N ASN A 286 6.23 -3.17 19.41
CA ASN A 286 7.00 -3.91 20.42
C ASN A 286 6.64 -5.39 20.61
N ASP A 287 5.77 -5.96 19.81
CA ASP A 287 5.53 -7.40 19.80
C ASP A 287 6.70 -8.18 19.18
N GLU A 288 6.84 -9.47 19.56
CA GLU A 288 7.83 -10.40 19.02
C GLU A 288 7.19 -11.47 18.11
#